data_04d3fa0c97055839e992a45b14c38100
#
_entry.id   04d3fa0c97055839e992a45b14c38100
#
_cell.length_a   1.000
_cell.length_b   1.000
_cell.length_c   1.000
_cell.angle_alpha   90.00
_cell.angle_beta   90.00
_cell.angle_gamma   90.00
#
_symmetry.space_group_name_H-M   'P 1'
#
loop_
_entity.id
_entity.type
_entity.pdbx_description
1 polymer ?
#
loop_
_entity_poly.entity_id
_entity_poly.type
_entity_poly.pdbx_seq_one_letter_code
_entity_poly.pdbx_strand_id
1 'polypeptide(L)'
;MVAALNGAEADAAAELFASCPSLSLSAGALHRPTDTREEALLLLEEGFVVVRSVPASPSRPMITCEAAYGGIVLPPAPEELLEAILDSRLTLLPARIVTPLLALPALADALLREVSETLRRKQDSIANFGNVRHTERVRRKLLQLARDYGRVTGDGVKLELPLTHALLGEMVGSERETVTRGIEQLESEGFLSRQAHHYRLHIPPEALAREGP
;
A
#
# COMPACT_ATOMS: atom_id res chain seq x y z
N MET A 1 -6.26 8.85 -9.71
CA MET A 1 -6.82 10.11 -9.21
C MET A 1 -7.09 11.12 -10.33
N VAL A 2 -6.11 11.52 -11.16
CA VAL A 2 -6.27 12.56 -12.22
C VAL A 2 -7.23 12.14 -13.36
N ALA A 3 -7.38 10.86 -13.64
CA ALA A 3 -8.18 10.33 -14.76
C ALA A 3 -9.71 10.59 -14.67
N ALA A 4 -10.19 11.10 -13.52
CA ALA A 4 -11.62 11.39 -13.30
C ALA A 4 -11.98 12.89 -13.44
N LEU A 5 -10.98 13.75 -13.74
CA LEU A 5 -11.16 15.19 -13.84
C LEU A 5 -11.69 15.60 -15.21
N ASN A 6 -12.57 16.61 -15.25
CA ASN A 6 -12.90 17.28 -16.50
C ASN A 6 -11.72 18.14 -17.01
N GLY A 7 -11.71 18.56 -18.29
CA GLY A 7 -10.55 19.21 -18.89
C GLY A 7 -10.01 20.41 -18.09
N ALA A 8 -10.86 21.32 -17.62
CA ALA A 8 -10.43 22.53 -16.88
C ALA A 8 -9.89 22.18 -15.48
N GLU A 9 -10.52 21.22 -14.78
CA GLU A 9 -10.01 20.75 -13.48
C GLU A 9 -8.71 19.97 -13.64
N ALA A 10 -8.56 19.22 -14.74
CA ALA A 10 -7.33 18.48 -15.04
C ALA A 10 -6.15 19.44 -15.27
N ASP A 11 -6.36 20.52 -16.03
CA ASP A 11 -5.34 21.53 -16.28
C ASP A 11 -4.93 22.26 -15.00
N ALA A 12 -5.91 22.69 -14.18
CA ALA A 12 -5.64 23.34 -12.90
C ALA A 12 -4.91 22.42 -11.91
N ALA A 13 -5.30 21.14 -11.86
CA ALA A 13 -4.61 20.14 -11.04
C ALA A 13 -3.18 19.90 -11.53
N ALA A 14 -2.97 19.81 -12.85
CA ALA A 14 -1.65 19.61 -13.43
C ALA A 14 -0.70 20.77 -13.11
N GLU A 15 -1.17 22.02 -13.15
CA GLU A 15 -0.37 23.19 -12.75
C GLU A 15 0.01 23.13 -11.26
N LEU A 16 -0.92 22.76 -10.40
CA LEU A 16 -0.66 22.61 -8.96
C LEU A 16 0.38 21.48 -8.71
N PHE A 17 0.21 20.33 -9.34
CA PHE A 17 1.15 19.20 -9.19
C PHE A 17 2.54 19.51 -9.77
N ALA A 18 2.62 20.25 -10.89
CA ALA A 18 3.90 20.65 -11.49
C ALA A 18 4.75 21.53 -10.55
N SER A 19 4.12 22.20 -9.59
CA SER A 19 4.81 23.02 -8.57
C SER A 19 5.27 22.20 -7.36
N CYS A 20 4.89 20.91 -7.26
CA CYS A 20 5.20 20.06 -6.14
C CYS A 20 6.57 19.38 -6.30
N PRO A 21 7.35 19.24 -5.22
CA PRO A 21 8.58 18.46 -5.26
C PRO A 21 8.31 16.99 -5.58
N SER A 22 9.22 16.37 -6.32
CA SER A 22 9.20 14.92 -6.59
C SER A 22 10.32 14.22 -5.80
N LEU A 23 10.01 13.04 -5.29
CA LEU A 23 10.93 12.15 -4.60
C LEU A 23 11.04 10.84 -5.39
N SER A 24 12.24 10.52 -5.85
CA SER A 24 12.55 9.24 -6.49
C SER A 24 13.32 8.35 -5.52
N LEU A 25 12.86 7.12 -5.35
CA LEU A 25 13.45 6.12 -4.47
C LEU A 25 13.72 4.85 -5.28
N SER A 26 14.95 4.37 -5.27
CA SER A 26 15.28 3.05 -5.79
C SER A 26 14.75 1.96 -4.83
N ALA A 27 14.51 0.76 -5.36
CA ALA A 27 14.10 -0.39 -4.56
C ALA A 27 15.06 -0.61 -3.37
N GLY A 28 14.52 -0.76 -2.18
CA GLY A 28 15.25 -0.87 -0.91
C GLY A 28 15.65 0.48 -0.30
N ALA A 29 15.42 1.62 -0.96
CA ALA A 29 15.71 2.92 -0.38
C ALA A 29 14.71 3.27 0.72
N LEU A 30 15.24 3.91 1.77
CA LEU A 30 14.48 4.38 2.92
C LEU A 30 14.38 5.90 2.89
N HIS A 31 13.21 6.42 3.13
CA HIS A 31 12.96 7.84 3.31
C HIS A 31 12.43 8.09 4.74
N ARG A 32 13.10 9.00 5.45
CA ARG A 32 12.59 9.54 6.71
C ARG A 32 11.86 10.84 6.43
N PRO A 33 10.70 11.07 7.07
CA PRO A 33 10.11 12.39 7.02
C PRO A 33 11.13 13.39 7.55
N THR A 34 11.40 14.42 6.79
CA THR A 34 12.12 15.59 7.32
C THR A 34 11.19 16.28 8.31
N ASP A 35 11.74 16.88 9.37
CA ASP A 35 10.98 17.63 10.40
C ASP A 35 10.16 18.83 9.85
N THR A 36 10.06 18.96 8.55
CA THR A 36 9.25 19.95 7.87
C THR A 36 7.79 19.53 7.92
N ARG A 37 7.04 20.12 8.83
CA ARG A 37 5.55 20.11 8.89
C ARG A 37 4.88 20.56 7.58
N GLU A 38 5.62 20.64 6.50
CA GLU A 38 5.15 21.10 5.20
C GLU A 38 4.55 19.98 4.35
N GLU A 39 4.97 18.73 4.56
CA GLU A 39 4.45 17.58 3.81
C GLU A 39 3.11 17.14 4.40
N ALA A 40 2.02 17.38 3.67
CA ALA A 40 0.69 16.97 4.12
C ALA A 40 0.30 15.58 3.56
N LEU A 41 0.72 15.25 2.33
CA LEU A 41 0.40 13.99 1.66
C LEU A 41 1.53 13.62 0.69
N LEU A 42 1.69 12.32 0.43
CA LEU A 42 2.59 11.78 -0.58
C LEU A 42 1.75 11.02 -1.61
N LEU A 43 1.77 11.45 -2.86
CA LEU A 43 1.08 10.75 -3.96
C LEU A 43 2.07 9.84 -4.67
N LEU A 44 1.81 8.55 -4.68
CA LEU A 44 2.64 7.58 -5.38
C LEU A 44 2.29 7.56 -6.89
N GLU A 45 3.22 7.98 -7.72
CA GLU A 45 3.07 8.01 -9.18
C GLU A 45 3.52 6.72 -9.86
N GLU A 46 4.52 6.05 -9.30
CA GLU A 46 5.06 4.79 -9.81
C GLU A 46 5.62 3.95 -8.67
N GLY A 47 5.60 2.64 -8.82
CA GLY A 47 6.24 1.72 -7.91
C GLY A 47 5.33 1.16 -6.82
N PHE A 48 5.95 0.69 -5.75
CA PHE A 48 5.29 0.15 -4.56
C PHE A 48 6.10 0.49 -3.32
N VAL A 49 5.46 1.13 -2.36
CA VAL A 49 6.09 1.58 -1.11
C VAL A 49 5.35 1.02 0.10
N VAL A 50 6.06 0.91 1.21
CA VAL A 50 5.50 0.54 2.51
C VAL A 50 5.91 1.54 3.57
N VAL A 51 5.05 1.74 4.56
CA VAL A 51 5.38 2.48 5.78
C VAL A 51 5.69 1.46 6.85
N ARG A 52 6.91 1.51 7.36
CA ARG A 52 7.47 0.57 8.33
C ARG A 52 7.69 1.26 9.67
N SER A 53 7.21 0.68 10.76
CA SER A 53 7.53 1.13 12.11
C SER A 53 8.98 0.81 12.46
N VAL A 54 9.65 1.71 13.17
CA VAL A 54 10.99 1.52 13.72
C VAL A 54 10.86 1.49 15.24
N PRO A 55 10.71 0.31 15.85
CA PRO A 55 10.52 0.22 17.30
C PRO A 55 11.77 0.65 18.07
N ALA A 56 11.58 1.42 19.14
CA ALA A 56 12.66 1.86 20.04
C ALA A 56 13.23 0.74 20.92
N SER A 57 12.65 -0.45 20.93
CA SER A 57 13.02 -1.64 21.72
C SER A 57 13.14 -2.85 20.78
N PRO A 58 13.68 -4.02 21.20
CA PRO A 58 13.87 -5.19 20.32
C PRO A 58 12.57 -5.81 19.76
N SER A 59 11.51 -5.05 19.67
CA SER A 59 10.30 -5.37 18.94
C SER A 59 10.60 -5.41 17.45
N ARG A 60 9.79 -6.20 16.70
CA ARG A 60 9.97 -6.29 15.26
C ARG A 60 9.46 -5.07 14.53
N PRO A 61 10.10 -4.70 13.42
CA PRO A 61 9.49 -3.76 12.50
C PRO A 61 8.18 -4.36 11.98
N MET A 62 7.18 -3.50 11.82
CA MET A 62 5.87 -3.86 11.26
C MET A 62 5.53 -2.89 10.15
N ILE A 63 4.89 -3.41 9.10
CA ILE A 63 4.34 -2.57 8.05
C ILE A 63 2.95 -2.12 8.48
N THR A 64 2.79 -0.81 8.60
CA THR A 64 1.55 -0.17 9.03
C THR A 64 0.69 0.30 7.84
N CYS A 65 1.29 0.45 6.68
CA CYS A 65 0.61 0.85 5.45
C CYS A 65 1.41 0.42 4.22
N GLU A 66 0.74 0.18 3.13
CA GLU A 66 1.32 0.00 1.80
C GLU A 66 0.56 0.84 0.77
N ALA A 67 1.25 1.22 -0.32
CA ALA A 67 0.65 1.91 -1.45
C ALA A 67 1.32 1.50 -2.77
N ALA A 68 0.53 1.54 -3.84
CA ALA A 68 0.96 1.40 -5.24
C ALA A 68 0.49 2.61 -6.06
N TYR A 69 0.65 2.55 -7.37
CA TYR A 69 0.29 3.63 -8.30
C TYR A 69 -1.07 4.27 -8.00
N GLY A 70 -1.08 5.59 -7.90
CA GLY A 70 -2.25 6.41 -7.60
C GLY A 70 -2.65 6.47 -6.13
N GLY A 71 -2.00 5.69 -5.26
CA GLY A 71 -2.26 5.68 -3.83
C GLY A 71 -1.66 6.89 -3.11
N ILE A 72 -2.31 7.26 -2.02
CA ILE A 72 -1.82 8.29 -1.10
C ILE A 72 -1.18 7.62 0.10
N VAL A 73 0.00 8.11 0.46
CA VAL A 73 0.67 7.77 1.70
C VAL A 73 0.61 8.99 2.62
N LEU A 74 0.15 8.79 3.84
CA LEU A 74 0.28 9.81 4.88
C LEU A 74 1.75 9.94 5.27
N PRO A 75 2.26 11.13 5.53
CA PRO A 75 3.63 11.30 5.99
C PRO A 75 3.90 10.35 7.16
N PRO A 76 5.00 9.57 7.10
CA PRO A 76 5.35 8.67 8.20
C PRO A 76 5.52 9.43 9.51
N ALA A 77 5.10 8.83 10.61
CA ALA A 77 5.38 9.36 11.95
C ALA A 77 6.90 9.33 12.25
N PRO A 78 7.39 10.06 13.27
CA PRO A 78 8.84 10.07 13.61
C PRO A 78 9.43 8.68 13.84
N GLU A 79 8.63 7.73 14.31
CA GLU A 79 8.96 6.32 14.53
C GLU A 79 8.67 5.42 13.32
N GLU A 80 8.30 5.98 12.19
CA GLU A 80 8.04 5.27 10.94
C GLU A 80 9.05 5.67 9.86
N LEU A 81 9.24 4.78 8.88
CA LEU A 81 10.01 4.97 7.66
C LEU A 81 9.17 4.62 6.45
N LEU A 82 9.34 5.39 5.38
CA LEU A 82 8.89 4.98 4.06
C LEU A 82 9.99 4.15 3.40
N GLU A 83 9.66 2.95 2.92
CA GLU A 83 10.57 2.09 2.17
C GLU A 83 9.99 1.82 0.78
N ALA A 84 10.81 2.00 -0.24
CA ALA A 84 10.47 1.62 -1.61
C ALA A 84 10.75 0.12 -1.80
N ILE A 85 9.73 -0.67 -2.09
CA ILE A 85 9.85 -2.09 -2.41
C ILE A 85 10.17 -2.28 -3.91
N LEU A 86 9.68 -1.40 -4.75
CA LEU A 86 10.04 -1.24 -6.16
C LEU A 86 10.59 0.16 -6.37
N ASP A 87 11.31 0.38 -7.47
CA ASP A 87 11.68 1.73 -7.88
C ASP A 87 10.41 2.58 -7.92
N SER A 88 10.41 3.68 -7.18
CA SER A 88 9.22 4.44 -6.88
C SER A 88 9.43 5.93 -7.09
N ARG A 89 8.38 6.60 -7.58
CA ARG A 89 8.32 8.06 -7.69
C ARG A 89 7.08 8.57 -6.97
N LEU A 90 7.31 9.54 -6.09
CA LEU A 90 6.27 10.19 -5.30
C LEU A 90 6.27 11.69 -5.55
N THR A 91 5.08 12.29 -5.59
CA THR A 91 4.90 13.74 -5.52
C THR A 91 4.57 14.12 -4.07
N LEU A 92 5.36 15.04 -3.53
CA LEU A 92 5.18 15.58 -2.19
C LEU A 92 4.16 16.71 -2.26
N LEU A 93 2.98 16.53 -1.66
CA LEU A 93 1.91 17.53 -1.62
C LEU A 93 1.99 18.33 -0.32
N PRO A 94 2.59 19.53 -0.34
CA PRO A 94 2.64 20.37 0.86
C PRO A 94 1.24 20.90 1.23
N ALA A 95 1.04 21.23 2.49
CA ALA A 95 -0.24 21.69 3.00
C ALA A 95 -0.79 22.91 2.21
N ARG A 96 0.08 23.81 1.74
CA ARG A 96 -0.29 24.95 0.92
C ARG A 96 -0.93 24.60 -0.43
N ILE A 97 -0.62 23.41 -0.97
CA ILE A 97 -1.18 22.90 -2.23
C ILE A 97 -2.47 22.12 -1.97
N VAL A 98 -2.58 21.43 -0.84
CA VAL A 98 -3.78 20.65 -0.51
C VAL A 98 -5.05 21.53 -0.48
N THR A 99 -4.98 22.73 0.08
CA THR A 99 -6.14 23.62 0.13
C THR A 99 -6.66 24.02 -1.26
N PRO A 100 -5.83 24.48 -2.22
CA PRO A 100 -6.27 24.70 -3.60
C PRO A 100 -6.80 23.43 -4.30
N LEU A 101 -6.21 22.26 -4.05
CA LEU A 101 -6.70 20.99 -4.60
C LEU A 101 -8.10 20.65 -4.08
N LEU A 102 -8.38 20.92 -2.81
CA LEU A 102 -9.70 20.69 -2.22
C LEU A 102 -10.77 21.69 -2.75
N ALA A 103 -10.37 22.77 -3.40
CA ALA A 103 -11.30 23.66 -4.10
C ALA A 103 -11.80 23.10 -5.46
N LEU A 104 -11.20 22.01 -5.95
CA LEU A 104 -11.64 21.29 -7.14
C LEU A 104 -12.52 20.10 -6.70
N PRO A 105 -13.86 20.12 -6.91
CA PRO A 105 -14.79 19.17 -6.28
C PRO A 105 -14.49 17.70 -6.59
N ALA A 106 -14.18 17.37 -7.86
CA ALA A 106 -13.86 16.00 -8.24
C ALA A 106 -12.56 15.49 -7.61
N LEU A 107 -11.57 16.39 -7.44
CA LEU A 107 -10.31 16.05 -6.81
C LEU A 107 -10.44 15.95 -5.29
N ALA A 108 -11.23 16.82 -4.67
CA ALA A 108 -11.53 16.75 -3.25
C ALA A 108 -12.21 15.42 -2.88
N ASP A 109 -13.18 14.98 -3.67
CA ASP A 109 -13.85 13.70 -3.49
C ASP A 109 -12.89 12.51 -3.70
N ALA A 110 -12.02 12.55 -4.72
CA ALA A 110 -11.01 11.54 -4.95
C ALA A 110 -9.97 11.46 -3.82
N LEU A 111 -9.49 12.62 -3.34
CA LEU A 111 -8.56 12.71 -2.20
C LEU A 111 -9.19 12.15 -0.92
N LEU A 112 -10.43 12.53 -0.63
CA LEU A 112 -11.14 12.07 0.56
C LEU A 112 -11.32 10.55 0.55
N ARG A 113 -11.70 9.98 -0.60
CA ARG A 113 -11.81 8.52 -0.77
C ARG A 113 -10.48 7.83 -0.53
N GLU A 114 -9.40 8.31 -1.14
CA GLU A 114 -8.08 7.68 -1.03
C GLU A 114 -7.51 7.78 0.39
N VAL A 115 -7.67 8.92 1.06
CA VAL A 115 -7.26 9.07 2.46
C VAL A 115 -8.09 8.15 3.37
N SER A 116 -9.40 8.08 3.16
CA SER A 116 -10.28 7.19 3.92
C SER A 116 -9.89 5.72 3.73
N GLU A 117 -9.58 5.31 2.49
CA GLU A 117 -9.13 3.97 2.17
C GLU A 117 -7.76 3.65 2.80
N THR A 118 -6.85 4.62 2.80
CA THR A 118 -5.54 4.48 3.45
C THR A 118 -5.69 4.31 4.97
N LEU A 119 -6.57 5.08 5.60
CA LEU A 119 -6.86 4.93 7.03
C LEU A 119 -7.51 3.57 7.34
N ARG A 120 -8.44 3.13 6.50
CA ARG A 120 -9.07 1.81 6.64
C ARG A 120 -8.02 0.69 6.53
N ARG A 121 -7.12 0.74 5.54
CA ARG A 121 -6.02 -0.21 5.40
C ARG A 121 -5.11 -0.24 6.64
N LYS A 122 -4.78 0.93 7.20
CA LYS A 122 -4.03 1.01 8.47
C LYS A 122 -4.80 0.35 9.63
N GLN A 123 -6.09 0.59 9.76
CA GLN A 123 -6.93 -0.02 10.79
C GLN A 123 -7.03 -1.54 10.62
N ASP A 124 -7.23 -2.03 9.39
CA ASP A 124 -7.29 -3.46 9.07
C ASP A 124 -5.96 -4.15 9.41
N SER A 125 -4.83 -3.52 9.10
CA SER A 125 -3.50 -4.03 9.47
C SER A 125 -3.38 -4.21 10.98
N ILE A 126 -3.80 -3.22 11.77
CA ILE A 126 -3.77 -3.28 13.24
C ILE A 126 -4.73 -4.36 13.78
N ALA A 127 -5.96 -4.42 13.26
CA ALA A 127 -6.98 -5.39 13.69
C ALA A 127 -6.56 -6.84 13.40
N ASN A 128 -5.83 -7.07 12.32
CA ASN A 128 -5.35 -8.40 11.93
C ASN A 128 -4.34 -9.02 12.92
N PHE A 129 -3.76 -8.23 13.84
CA PHE A 129 -2.83 -8.76 14.85
C PHE A 129 -3.50 -9.47 16.03
N GLY A 130 -4.84 -9.33 16.22
CA GLY A 130 -5.46 -9.69 17.49
C GLY A 130 -5.70 -11.18 17.74
N ASN A 131 -6.51 -11.89 16.94
CA ASN A 131 -7.07 -13.19 17.37
C ASN A 131 -7.16 -14.30 16.31
N VAL A 132 -6.55 -14.15 15.13
CA VAL A 132 -6.67 -15.12 14.02
C VAL A 132 -5.41 -15.97 13.90
N ARG A 133 -5.54 -17.24 13.49
CA ARG A 133 -4.40 -18.13 13.20
C ARG A 133 -3.48 -17.49 12.16
N HIS A 134 -2.18 -17.72 12.29
CA HIS A 134 -1.17 -17.10 11.41
C HIS A 134 -1.41 -17.35 9.90
N THR A 135 -1.77 -18.57 9.52
CA THR A 135 -2.11 -18.90 8.12
C THR A 135 -3.28 -18.07 7.61
N GLU A 136 -4.31 -17.86 8.45
CA GLU A 136 -5.46 -17.04 8.07
C GLU A 136 -5.09 -15.56 7.92
N ARG A 137 -4.20 -15.03 8.76
CA ARG A 137 -3.69 -13.65 8.59
C ARG A 137 -2.95 -13.49 7.26
N VAL A 138 -2.12 -14.48 6.88
CA VAL A 138 -1.43 -14.51 5.60
C VAL A 138 -2.45 -14.56 4.45
N ARG A 139 -3.46 -15.44 4.54
CA ARG A 139 -4.54 -15.56 3.56
C ARG A 139 -5.25 -14.22 3.34
N ARG A 140 -5.69 -13.59 4.42
CA ARG A 140 -6.41 -12.29 4.38
C ARG A 140 -5.55 -11.18 3.78
N LYS A 141 -4.26 -11.13 4.15
CA LYS A 141 -3.33 -10.14 3.59
C LYS A 141 -3.14 -10.35 2.09
N LEU A 142 -2.99 -11.58 1.63
CA LEU A 142 -2.88 -11.89 0.21
C LEU A 142 -4.15 -11.54 -0.56
N LEU A 143 -5.34 -11.79 0.02
CA LEU A 143 -6.63 -11.39 -0.57
C LEU A 143 -6.75 -9.87 -0.66
N GLN A 144 -6.36 -9.14 0.40
CA GLN A 144 -6.34 -7.68 0.39
C GLN A 144 -5.40 -7.16 -0.71
N LEU A 145 -4.15 -7.65 -0.77
CA LEU A 145 -3.20 -7.25 -1.80
C LEU A 145 -3.69 -7.61 -3.21
N ALA A 146 -4.37 -8.75 -3.38
CA ALA A 146 -4.94 -9.16 -4.66
C ALA A 146 -6.09 -8.24 -5.10
N ARG A 147 -6.93 -7.79 -4.18
CA ARG A 147 -7.99 -6.82 -4.45
C ARG A 147 -7.43 -5.47 -4.85
N ASP A 148 -6.42 -4.99 -4.12
CA ASP A 148 -5.92 -3.62 -4.27
C ASP A 148 -4.89 -3.51 -5.42
N TYR A 149 -4.10 -4.57 -5.69
CA TYR A 149 -2.95 -4.53 -6.60
C TYR A 149 -2.86 -5.74 -7.54
N GLY A 150 -3.85 -6.63 -7.51
CA GLY A 150 -3.86 -7.85 -8.31
C GLY A 150 -4.30 -7.61 -9.75
N ARG A 151 -3.75 -8.40 -10.66
CA ARG A 151 -4.19 -8.47 -12.06
C ARG A 151 -4.99 -9.74 -12.28
N VAL A 152 -6.25 -9.58 -12.70
CA VAL A 152 -7.12 -10.71 -13.07
C VAL A 152 -6.55 -11.42 -14.30
N THR A 153 -6.48 -12.73 -14.25
CA THR A 153 -6.03 -13.63 -15.32
C THR A 153 -7.07 -14.74 -15.53
N GLY A 154 -6.95 -15.53 -16.60
CA GLY A 154 -7.89 -16.62 -16.87
C GLY A 154 -7.89 -17.74 -15.82
N ASP A 155 -6.87 -17.82 -14.97
CA ASP A 155 -6.64 -18.85 -13.97
C ASP A 155 -6.51 -18.30 -12.53
N GLY A 156 -7.04 -17.10 -12.30
CA GLY A 156 -7.09 -16.46 -10.98
C GLY A 156 -6.59 -15.04 -10.96
N VAL A 157 -6.01 -14.61 -9.84
CA VAL A 157 -5.49 -13.25 -9.65
C VAL A 157 -3.99 -13.29 -9.39
N LYS A 158 -3.22 -12.64 -10.25
CA LYS A 158 -1.76 -12.56 -10.15
C LYS A 158 -1.34 -11.32 -9.36
N LEU A 159 -0.48 -11.51 -8.35
CA LEU A 159 0.23 -10.46 -7.65
C LEU A 159 1.64 -10.33 -8.23
N GLU A 160 1.92 -9.21 -8.88
CA GLU A 160 3.23 -8.91 -9.48
C GLU A 160 4.17 -8.17 -8.52
N LEU A 161 3.79 -8.09 -7.24
CA LEU A 161 4.60 -7.50 -6.17
C LEU A 161 5.67 -8.52 -5.71
N PRO A 162 6.91 -8.08 -5.43
CA PRO A 162 7.98 -8.95 -4.94
C PRO A 162 7.82 -9.25 -3.44
N LEU A 163 6.79 -10.02 -3.09
CA LEU A 163 6.42 -10.33 -1.70
C LEU A 163 7.30 -11.42 -1.13
N THR A 164 8.38 -11.05 -0.43
CA THR A 164 9.18 -12.02 0.33
C THR A 164 8.42 -12.47 1.58
N HIS A 165 8.76 -13.67 2.10
CA HIS A 165 8.16 -14.16 3.36
C HIS A 165 8.50 -13.25 4.56
N ALA A 166 9.65 -12.56 4.53
CA ALA A 166 10.01 -11.58 5.53
C ALA A 166 9.07 -10.36 5.46
N LEU A 167 8.87 -9.79 4.26
CA LEU A 167 7.97 -8.66 4.03
C LEU A 167 6.54 -9.00 4.42
N LEU A 168 6.03 -10.16 4.01
CA LEU A 168 4.72 -10.65 4.44
C LEU A 168 4.65 -10.83 5.96
N GLY A 169 5.72 -11.31 6.58
CA GLY A 169 5.81 -11.46 8.03
C GLY A 169 5.61 -10.13 8.76
N GLU A 170 6.25 -9.08 8.28
CA GLU A 170 6.09 -7.73 8.83
C GLU A 170 4.70 -7.14 8.57
N MET A 171 4.09 -7.45 7.42
CA MET A 171 2.70 -7.04 7.11
C MET A 171 1.66 -7.72 7.98
N VAL A 172 1.91 -8.95 8.46
CA VAL A 172 0.94 -9.72 9.26
C VAL A 172 1.37 -9.93 10.71
N GLY A 173 2.48 -9.33 11.15
CA GLY A 173 2.99 -9.49 12.52
C GLY A 173 3.38 -10.93 12.85
N SER A 174 4.06 -11.61 11.93
CA SER A 174 4.49 -13.00 12.09
C SER A 174 5.96 -13.19 11.73
N GLU A 175 6.56 -14.27 12.26
CA GLU A 175 7.92 -14.69 11.88
C GLU A 175 7.94 -15.14 10.42
N ARG A 176 9.08 -14.93 9.74
CA ARG A 176 9.31 -15.42 8.38
C ARG A 176 9.02 -16.94 8.25
N GLU A 177 9.49 -17.74 9.23
CA GLU A 177 9.29 -19.19 9.27
C GLU A 177 7.81 -19.57 9.40
N THR A 178 7.05 -18.78 10.19
CA THR A 178 5.60 -18.97 10.35
C THR A 178 4.87 -18.64 9.05
N VAL A 179 5.27 -17.57 8.36
CA VAL A 179 4.75 -17.22 7.03
C VAL A 179 5.09 -18.33 6.03
N THR A 180 6.33 -18.85 6.04
CA THR A 180 6.73 -19.94 5.13
C THR A 180 5.80 -21.13 5.27
N ARG A 181 5.57 -21.60 6.51
CA ARG A 181 4.62 -22.72 6.78
C ARG A 181 3.18 -22.38 6.37
N GLY A 182 2.75 -21.13 6.60
CA GLY A 182 1.42 -20.68 6.18
C GLY A 182 1.26 -20.70 4.65
N ILE A 183 2.26 -20.25 3.91
CA ILE A 183 2.25 -20.26 2.43
C ILE A 183 2.25 -21.72 1.91
N GLU A 184 3.09 -22.62 2.46
CA GLU A 184 3.10 -24.03 2.09
C GLU A 184 1.75 -24.71 2.32
N GLN A 185 1.09 -24.37 3.43
CA GLN A 185 -0.27 -24.84 3.70
C GLN A 185 -1.25 -24.31 2.65
N LEU A 186 -1.23 -23.02 2.33
CA LEU A 186 -2.12 -22.41 1.34
C LEU A 186 -1.88 -22.96 -0.08
N GLU A 187 -0.62 -23.32 -0.42
CA GLU A 187 -0.31 -24.02 -1.66
C GLU A 187 -0.90 -25.44 -1.67
N SER A 188 -0.77 -26.18 -0.56
CA SER A 188 -1.33 -27.53 -0.44
C SER A 188 -2.86 -27.56 -0.49
N GLU A 189 -3.51 -26.51 -0.04
CA GLU A 189 -4.97 -26.31 -0.13
C GLU A 189 -5.42 -25.90 -1.55
N GLY A 190 -4.49 -25.63 -2.49
CA GLY A 190 -4.80 -25.16 -3.83
C GLY A 190 -5.28 -23.69 -3.87
N PHE A 191 -5.12 -22.95 -2.78
CA PHE A 191 -5.52 -21.53 -2.70
C PHE A 191 -4.62 -20.62 -3.53
N LEU A 192 -3.32 -20.92 -3.58
CA LEU A 192 -2.34 -20.16 -4.34
C LEU A 192 -1.27 -21.05 -4.98
N SER A 193 -0.57 -20.49 -5.94
CA SER A 193 0.73 -20.96 -6.38
C SER A 193 1.72 -19.80 -6.39
N ARG A 194 3.01 -20.10 -6.28
CA ARG A 194 4.07 -19.08 -6.30
C ARG A 194 5.14 -19.40 -7.33
N GLN A 195 5.74 -18.35 -7.86
CA GLN A 195 6.94 -18.40 -8.68
C GLN A 195 7.91 -17.33 -8.16
N ALA A 196 8.99 -17.78 -7.50
CA ALA A 196 9.90 -16.91 -6.74
C ALA A 196 9.14 -16.10 -5.67
N HIS A 197 9.05 -14.78 -5.84
CA HIS A 197 8.36 -13.86 -4.90
C HIS A 197 7.02 -13.34 -5.43
N HIS A 198 6.52 -13.91 -6.53
CA HIS A 198 5.22 -13.57 -7.10
C HIS A 198 4.21 -14.65 -6.77
N TYR A 199 2.98 -14.24 -6.53
CA TYR A 199 1.89 -15.13 -6.13
C TYR A 199 0.77 -15.09 -7.16
N ARG A 200 0.12 -16.23 -7.34
CA ARG A 200 -1.13 -16.34 -8.07
C ARG A 200 -2.16 -16.97 -7.14
N LEU A 201 -3.25 -16.26 -6.89
CA LEU A 201 -4.36 -16.78 -6.11
C LEU A 201 -5.36 -17.46 -7.03
N HIS A 202 -5.66 -18.72 -6.77
CA HIS A 202 -6.62 -19.54 -7.53
C HIS A 202 -8.04 -19.31 -7.02
N ILE A 203 -8.49 -18.05 -7.12
CA ILE A 203 -9.80 -17.59 -6.70
C ILE A 203 -10.52 -16.93 -7.88
N PRO A 204 -11.86 -17.07 -7.97
CA PRO A 204 -12.62 -16.34 -8.96
C PRO A 204 -12.57 -14.83 -8.62
N PRO A 205 -12.48 -13.94 -9.63
CA PRO A 205 -12.41 -12.49 -9.40
C PRO A 205 -13.55 -11.95 -8.53
N GLU A 206 -14.72 -12.57 -8.62
CA GLU A 206 -15.91 -12.20 -7.83
C GLU A 206 -15.73 -12.43 -6.33
N ALA A 207 -14.83 -13.31 -5.92
CA ALA A 207 -14.53 -13.55 -4.51
C ALA A 207 -13.83 -12.35 -3.87
N LEU A 208 -13.07 -11.56 -4.64
CA LEU A 208 -12.46 -10.32 -4.15
C LEU A 208 -13.47 -9.24 -3.80
N ALA A 209 -14.65 -9.24 -4.46
CA ALA A 209 -15.70 -8.26 -4.22
C ALA A 209 -16.57 -8.59 -2.98
N ARG A 210 -16.54 -9.82 -2.47
CA ARG A 210 -17.44 -10.31 -1.41
C ARG A 210 -16.90 -10.21 0.01
N GLU A 211 -15.63 -9.96 0.19
CA GLU A 211 -15.00 -9.79 1.51
C GLU A 211 -14.87 -8.30 1.89
N GLY A 212 -15.98 -7.56 1.77
CA GLY A 212 -16.17 -6.32 2.51
C GLY A 212 -16.61 -6.66 3.95
N PRO A 213 -16.31 -5.81 4.94
CA PRO A 213 -16.64 -6.07 6.34
C PRO A 213 -18.12 -6.26 6.57
#